data_f082f6b2e3b4292406114774433dd910
#
_entry.id   f082f6b2e3b4292406114774433dd910
#
_cell.length_a   1.000
_cell.length_b   1.000
_cell.length_c   1.000
_cell.angle_alpha   90.00
_cell.angle_beta   90.00
_cell.angle_gamma   90.00
#
_symmetry.space_group_name_H-M   'P 1'
#
loop_
_entity.id
_entity.type
_entity.pdbx_description
1 polymer ?
#
loop_
_entity_poly.entity_id
_entity_poly.type
_entity_poly.pdbx_seq_one_letter_code
_entity_poly.pdbx_strand_id
1 'polypeptide(L)'
;KGCRVSAIHIMKAYNKGARNLTYDQHKNILWHIGQLYALDGHREEAIVYFRESKKDGLDVWNDYVDVTIAFMLRNHKDLIRYENKLRHEPMPEAGYYYVRNGKKIELSWPPNLDVAERLDRCFDQSYNIAYDKCTVPTANPIILK
;
A
#
# COMPACT_ATOMS: atom_id res chain seq x y z
N LYS A 1 13.24 12.63 -12.02
CA LYS A 1 11.85 12.87 -12.51
C LYS A 1 11.54 12.10 -13.79
N GLY A 2 12.39 12.14 -14.83
CA GLY A 2 12.11 11.51 -16.13
C GLY A 2 11.83 9.99 -16.09
N CYS A 3 12.53 9.22 -15.25
CA CYS A 3 12.35 7.76 -15.17
C CYS A 3 10.95 7.34 -14.68
N ARG A 4 10.33 8.09 -13.76
CA ARG A 4 8.99 7.74 -13.26
C ARG A 4 7.91 7.96 -14.32
N VAL A 5 7.99 9.05 -15.06
CA VAL A 5 7.05 9.33 -16.17
C VAL A 5 7.14 8.24 -17.22
N SER A 6 8.34 7.86 -17.62
CA SER A 6 8.55 6.75 -18.58
C SER A 6 8.00 5.42 -18.04
N ALA A 7 8.23 5.12 -16.75
CA ALA A 7 7.70 3.91 -16.11
C ALA A 7 6.16 3.90 -16.12
N ILE A 8 5.51 5.02 -15.79
CA ILE A 8 4.05 5.15 -15.86
C ILE A 8 3.54 4.86 -17.27
N HIS A 9 4.16 5.45 -18.30
CA HIS A 9 3.76 5.22 -19.69
C HIS A 9 3.89 3.75 -20.10
N ILE A 10 5.01 3.12 -19.78
CA ILE A 10 5.26 1.70 -20.08
C ILE A 10 4.24 0.80 -19.37
N MET A 11 4.03 1.02 -18.07
CA MET A 11 3.09 0.21 -17.29
C MET A 11 1.65 0.37 -17.76
N LYS A 12 1.22 1.58 -18.13
CA LYS A 12 -0.12 1.83 -18.70
C LYS A 12 -0.29 1.13 -20.04
N ALA A 13 0.70 1.22 -20.93
CA ALA A 13 0.67 0.55 -22.22
C ALA A 13 0.64 -0.98 -22.05
N TYR A 14 1.46 -1.52 -21.14
CA TYR A 14 1.47 -2.94 -20.83
C TYR A 14 0.12 -3.41 -20.25
N ASN A 15 -0.42 -2.71 -19.28
CA ASN A 15 -1.69 -3.04 -18.65
C ASN A 15 -2.87 -3.06 -19.64
N LYS A 16 -2.83 -2.18 -20.65
CA LYS A 16 -3.84 -2.10 -21.71
C LYS A 16 -3.65 -3.16 -22.80
N GLY A 17 -2.41 -3.48 -23.14
CA GLY A 17 -2.07 -4.29 -24.32
C GLY A 17 -1.82 -5.76 -24.03
N ALA A 18 -1.48 -6.15 -22.81
CA ALA A 18 -1.17 -7.53 -22.46
C ALA A 18 -2.44 -8.40 -22.43
N ARG A 19 -2.44 -9.45 -23.26
CA ARG A 19 -3.63 -10.33 -23.47
C ARG A 19 -3.78 -11.40 -22.37
N ASN A 20 -2.76 -11.67 -21.58
CA ASN A 20 -2.69 -12.81 -20.67
C ASN A 20 -2.55 -12.40 -19.18
N LEU A 21 -2.92 -11.18 -18.82
CA LEU A 21 -2.91 -10.77 -17.42
C LEU A 21 -4.08 -11.41 -16.68
N THR A 22 -3.78 -12.01 -15.52
CA THR A 22 -4.83 -12.39 -14.58
C THR A 22 -5.47 -11.14 -13.97
N TYR A 23 -6.65 -11.29 -13.38
CA TYR A 23 -7.31 -10.23 -12.62
C TYR A 23 -6.38 -9.60 -11.57
N ASP A 24 -5.71 -10.45 -10.78
CA ASP A 24 -4.78 -9.98 -9.74
C ASP A 24 -3.57 -9.23 -10.30
N GLN A 25 -2.99 -9.71 -11.39
CA GLN A 25 -1.87 -9.02 -12.05
C GLN A 25 -2.30 -7.64 -12.57
N HIS A 26 -3.48 -7.56 -13.19
CA HIS A 26 -4.04 -6.28 -13.64
C HIS A 26 -4.19 -5.30 -12.47
N LYS A 27 -4.79 -5.74 -11.35
CA LYS A 27 -4.99 -4.91 -10.16
C LYS A 27 -3.67 -4.48 -9.51
N ASN A 28 -2.68 -5.38 -9.47
CA ASN A 28 -1.35 -5.04 -8.96
C ASN A 28 -0.64 -3.99 -9.83
N ILE A 29 -0.77 -4.06 -11.15
CA ILE A 29 -0.21 -3.05 -12.06
C ILE A 29 -0.87 -1.69 -11.82
N LEU A 30 -2.19 -1.63 -11.66
CA LEU A 30 -2.90 -0.39 -11.32
C LEU A 30 -2.39 0.20 -10.01
N TRP A 31 -2.19 -0.63 -8.98
CA TRP A 31 -1.59 -0.20 -7.72
C TRP A 31 -0.22 0.46 -7.93
N HIS A 32 0.68 -0.19 -8.66
CA HIS A 32 2.02 0.34 -8.91
C HIS A 32 2.01 1.62 -9.74
N ILE A 33 1.09 1.77 -10.70
CA ILE A 33 0.91 3.03 -11.42
C ILE A 33 0.48 4.13 -10.43
N GLY A 34 -0.45 3.85 -9.53
CA GLY A 34 -0.86 4.76 -8.46
C GLY A 34 0.32 5.18 -7.58
N GLN A 35 1.17 4.23 -7.18
CA GLN A 35 2.38 4.52 -6.40
C GLN A 35 3.34 5.45 -7.14
N LEU A 36 3.58 5.22 -8.43
CA LEU A 36 4.46 6.07 -9.23
C LEU A 36 3.92 7.50 -9.33
N TYR A 37 2.62 7.69 -9.52
CA TYR A 37 1.97 8.99 -9.49
C TYR A 37 2.11 9.67 -8.12
N ALA A 38 1.86 8.93 -7.03
CA ALA A 38 1.99 9.43 -5.67
C ALA A 38 3.43 9.88 -5.35
N LEU A 39 4.43 9.08 -5.76
CA LEU A 39 5.85 9.38 -5.60
C LEU A 39 6.31 10.59 -6.43
N ASP A 40 5.63 10.87 -7.53
CA ASP A 40 5.93 12.03 -8.39
C ASP A 40 5.09 13.28 -8.05
N GLY A 41 4.23 13.17 -7.03
CA GLY A 41 3.41 14.28 -6.51
C GLY A 41 2.07 14.49 -7.24
N HIS A 42 1.71 13.60 -8.15
CA HIS A 42 0.45 13.62 -8.90
C HIS A 42 -0.66 12.92 -8.09
N ARG A 43 -1.18 13.67 -7.12
CA ARG A 43 -2.08 13.15 -6.08
C ARG A 43 -3.42 12.65 -6.64
N GLU A 44 -4.02 13.40 -7.53
CA GLU A 44 -5.35 13.09 -8.07
C GLU A 44 -5.31 11.82 -8.91
N GLU A 45 -4.33 11.72 -9.80
CA GLU A 45 -4.11 10.52 -10.62
C GLU A 45 -3.79 9.30 -9.75
N ALA A 46 -2.96 9.47 -8.73
CA ALA A 46 -2.65 8.40 -7.79
C ALA A 46 -3.92 7.82 -7.14
N ILE A 47 -4.83 8.68 -6.68
CA ILE A 47 -6.09 8.27 -6.05
C ILE A 47 -6.96 7.47 -7.01
N VAL A 48 -7.04 7.86 -8.28
CA VAL A 48 -7.80 7.13 -9.31
C VAL A 48 -7.26 5.71 -9.43
N TYR A 49 -5.95 5.55 -9.63
CA TYR A 49 -5.33 4.24 -9.80
C TYR A 49 -5.39 3.38 -8.54
N PHE A 50 -5.26 3.96 -7.35
CA PHE A 50 -5.45 3.24 -6.09
C PHE A 50 -6.89 2.71 -5.96
N ARG A 51 -7.91 3.49 -6.29
CA ARG A 51 -9.30 3.02 -6.28
C ARG A 51 -9.51 1.87 -7.27
N GLU A 52 -8.98 1.99 -8.47
CA GLU A 52 -9.08 0.95 -9.49
C GLU A 52 -8.32 -0.33 -9.13
N SER A 53 -7.30 -0.26 -8.25
CA SER A 53 -6.52 -1.41 -7.78
C SER A 53 -7.24 -2.27 -6.75
N LYS A 54 -8.37 -1.84 -6.21
CA LYS A 54 -9.16 -2.64 -5.27
C LYS A 54 -9.59 -3.96 -5.89
N LYS A 55 -9.69 -5.00 -5.06
CA LYS A 55 -9.99 -6.37 -5.48
C LYS A 55 -11.28 -6.85 -4.86
N ASP A 56 -12.10 -7.54 -5.65
CA ASP A 56 -13.35 -8.11 -5.16
C ASP A 56 -13.06 -9.21 -4.13
N GLY A 57 -13.71 -9.12 -2.96
CA GLY A 57 -13.60 -10.14 -1.92
C GLY A 57 -12.23 -10.22 -1.20
N LEU A 58 -11.38 -9.21 -1.33
CA LEU A 58 -10.08 -9.16 -0.66
C LEU A 58 -10.00 -7.95 0.29
N ASP A 59 -10.71 -8.04 1.40
CA ASP A 59 -10.88 -6.93 2.34
C ASP A 59 -9.57 -6.43 2.91
N VAL A 60 -8.66 -7.30 3.32
CA VAL A 60 -7.33 -6.92 3.82
C VAL A 60 -6.52 -6.07 2.84
N TRP A 61 -6.61 -6.36 1.54
CA TRP A 61 -6.01 -5.54 0.50
C TRP A 61 -6.72 -4.20 0.36
N ASN A 62 -8.04 -4.23 0.32
CA ASN A 62 -8.88 -3.04 0.13
C ASN A 62 -8.75 -2.06 1.29
N ASP A 63 -8.61 -2.54 2.53
CA ASP A 63 -8.38 -1.70 3.69
C ASP A 63 -7.02 -0.99 3.62
N TYR A 64 -5.97 -1.69 3.19
CA TYR A 64 -4.67 -1.06 2.96
C TYR A 64 -4.73 0.00 1.84
N VAL A 65 -5.47 -0.27 0.76
CA VAL A 65 -5.72 0.72 -0.30
C VAL A 65 -6.45 1.94 0.26
N ASP A 66 -7.46 1.73 1.11
CA ASP A 66 -8.23 2.83 1.74
C ASP A 66 -7.38 3.67 2.70
N VAL A 67 -6.48 3.06 3.48
CA VAL A 67 -5.47 3.80 4.28
C VAL A 67 -4.66 4.72 3.37
N THR A 68 -4.17 4.19 2.25
CA THR A 68 -3.33 4.96 1.33
C THR A 68 -4.13 6.10 0.67
N ILE A 69 -5.37 5.85 0.25
CA ILE A 69 -6.25 6.89 -0.30
C ILE A 69 -6.53 7.97 0.75
N ALA A 70 -6.83 7.60 2.00
CA ALA A 70 -7.08 8.54 3.08
C ALA A 70 -5.84 9.41 3.36
N PHE A 71 -4.63 8.84 3.32
CA PHE A 71 -3.38 9.60 3.37
C PHE A 71 -3.28 10.61 2.21
N MET A 72 -3.54 10.16 0.99
CA MET A 72 -3.50 11.04 -0.19
C MET A 72 -4.56 12.16 -0.11
N LEU A 73 -5.74 11.89 0.43
CA LEU A 73 -6.81 12.88 0.65
C LEU A 73 -6.55 13.80 1.86
N ARG A 74 -5.48 13.56 2.64
CA ARG A 74 -5.23 14.27 3.90
C ARG A 74 -6.37 14.16 4.89
N ASN A 75 -7.05 13.01 4.91
CA ASN A 75 -8.10 12.69 5.84
C ASN A 75 -7.59 11.73 6.93
N HIS A 76 -7.00 12.29 7.99
CA HIS A 76 -6.38 11.51 9.06
C HIS A 76 -7.40 10.65 9.83
N LYS A 77 -8.63 11.16 10.01
CA LYS A 77 -9.70 10.40 10.66
C LYS A 77 -10.03 9.10 9.93
N ASP A 78 -10.16 9.17 8.62
CA ASP A 78 -10.43 7.99 7.80
C ASP A 78 -9.19 7.09 7.73
N LEU A 79 -7.98 7.64 7.70
CA LEU A 79 -6.75 6.86 7.75
C LEU A 79 -6.72 5.97 9.00
N ILE A 80 -6.88 6.54 10.19
CA ILE A 80 -6.91 5.80 11.46
C ILE A 80 -8.02 4.74 11.45
N ARG A 81 -9.19 5.06 10.91
CA ARG A 81 -10.31 4.12 10.82
C ARG A 81 -9.96 2.89 9.98
N TYR A 82 -9.38 3.10 8.80
CA TYR A 82 -8.99 2.01 7.89
C TYR A 82 -7.76 1.25 8.39
N GLU A 83 -6.79 1.92 9.01
CA GLU A 83 -5.66 1.25 9.66
C GLU A 83 -6.14 0.31 10.77
N ASN A 84 -7.07 0.77 11.62
CA ASN A 84 -7.65 -0.07 12.67
C ASN A 84 -8.42 -1.26 12.08
N LYS A 85 -9.14 -1.06 10.97
CA LYS A 85 -9.82 -2.15 10.28
C LYS A 85 -8.81 -3.17 9.76
N LEU A 86 -7.78 -2.73 9.04
CA LEU A 86 -6.68 -3.57 8.56
C LEU A 86 -6.02 -4.36 9.69
N ARG A 87 -5.73 -3.71 10.82
CA ARG A 87 -5.08 -4.34 11.99
C ARG A 87 -5.89 -5.51 12.56
N HIS A 88 -7.21 -5.47 12.46
CA HIS A 88 -8.11 -6.48 13.01
C HIS A 88 -8.63 -7.48 11.96
N GLU A 89 -8.09 -7.44 10.74
CA GLU A 89 -8.43 -8.44 9.72
C GLU A 89 -8.04 -9.85 10.20
N PRO A 90 -8.99 -10.81 10.17
CA PRO A 90 -8.71 -12.16 10.64
C PRO A 90 -7.68 -12.85 9.76
N MET A 91 -6.71 -13.53 10.39
CA MET A 91 -5.75 -14.34 9.64
C MET A 91 -6.47 -15.50 8.94
N PRO A 92 -6.15 -15.79 7.68
CA PRO A 92 -6.70 -16.95 6.98
C PRO A 92 -6.40 -18.26 7.74
N GLU A 93 -7.35 -19.19 7.77
CA GLU A 93 -7.17 -20.49 8.45
C GLU A 93 -5.93 -21.25 7.97
N ALA A 94 -5.60 -21.15 6.68
CA ALA A 94 -4.40 -21.76 6.10
C ALA A 94 -3.09 -21.07 6.54
N GLY A 95 -3.18 -19.94 7.26
CA GLY A 95 -2.05 -19.04 7.56
C GLY A 95 -1.66 -18.17 6.35
N TYR A 96 -0.72 -17.27 6.57
CA TYR A 96 -0.21 -16.38 5.55
C TYR A 96 1.28 -16.63 5.29
N TYR A 97 1.59 -17.21 4.15
CA TYR A 97 2.95 -17.67 3.83
C TYR A 97 3.16 -17.77 2.31
N TYR A 98 4.42 -17.87 1.90
CA TYR A 98 4.79 -18.32 0.57
C TYR A 98 5.72 -19.54 0.63
N VAL A 99 5.77 -20.30 -0.48
CA VAL A 99 6.65 -21.47 -0.58
C VAL A 99 7.84 -21.12 -1.47
N ARG A 100 9.05 -21.32 -0.94
CA ARG A 100 10.31 -21.17 -1.69
C ARG A 100 11.17 -22.42 -1.51
N ASN A 101 11.54 -23.04 -2.62
CA ASN A 101 12.33 -24.28 -2.63
C ASN A 101 11.74 -25.38 -1.73
N GLY A 102 10.41 -25.55 -1.76
CA GLY A 102 9.70 -26.54 -0.95
C GLY A 102 9.56 -26.19 0.53
N LYS A 103 10.08 -25.04 0.98
CA LYS A 103 9.97 -24.58 2.37
C LYS A 103 8.88 -23.52 2.50
N LYS A 104 8.04 -23.70 3.49
CA LYS A 104 7.04 -22.72 3.92
C LYS A 104 7.75 -21.57 4.65
N ILE A 105 7.55 -20.34 4.20
CA ILE A 105 8.08 -19.12 4.82
C ILE A 105 6.87 -18.30 5.26
N GLU A 106 6.68 -18.20 6.57
CA GLU A 106 5.58 -17.42 7.15
C GLU A 106 5.83 -15.93 6.97
N LEU A 107 4.75 -15.20 6.70
CA LEU A 107 4.73 -13.76 6.54
C LEU A 107 3.95 -13.11 7.68
N SER A 108 4.29 -11.86 7.97
CA SER A 108 3.54 -11.07 8.96
C SER A 108 2.12 -10.81 8.49
N TRP A 109 1.16 -10.93 9.39
CA TRP A 109 -0.24 -10.63 9.15
C TRP A 109 -0.71 -9.47 10.03
N PRO A 110 -1.56 -8.59 9.54
CA PRO A 110 -1.97 -8.46 8.13
C PRO A 110 -0.85 -7.85 7.25
N PRO A 111 -0.83 -8.15 5.93
CA PRO A 111 0.16 -7.60 5.03
C PRO A 111 0.05 -6.07 4.95
N ASN A 112 1.20 -5.39 4.81
CA ASN A 112 1.32 -3.94 4.67
C ASN A 112 0.86 -3.11 5.89
N LEU A 113 0.59 -3.74 7.05
CA LEU A 113 0.26 -3.01 8.27
C LEU A 113 1.40 -2.06 8.67
N ASP A 114 2.65 -2.50 8.53
CA ASP A 114 3.83 -1.68 8.80
C ASP A 114 3.90 -0.42 7.91
N VAL A 115 3.42 -0.53 6.67
CA VAL A 115 3.31 0.62 5.76
C VAL A 115 2.17 1.55 6.20
N ALA A 116 1.01 0.99 6.54
CA ALA A 116 -0.13 1.77 7.05
C ALA A 116 0.26 2.58 8.29
N GLU A 117 0.95 1.94 9.24
CA GLU A 117 1.48 2.60 10.44
C GLU A 117 2.51 3.70 10.14
N ARG A 118 3.34 3.54 9.10
CA ARG A 118 4.25 4.60 8.66
C ARG A 118 3.48 5.79 8.06
N LEU A 119 2.45 5.53 7.27
CA LEU A 119 1.60 6.58 6.70
C LEU A 119 0.89 7.38 7.80
N ASP A 120 0.41 6.71 8.86
CA ASP A 120 -0.18 7.39 10.02
C ASP A 120 0.85 8.26 10.74
N ARG A 121 1.96 7.68 11.15
CA ARG A 121 3.01 8.40 11.90
C ARG A 121 3.60 9.60 11.17
N CYS A 122 3.75 9.52 9.86
CA CYS A 122 4.28 10.59 9.02
C CYS A 122 3.18 11.26 8.18
N PHE A 123 1.97 11.36 8.73
CA PHE A 123 0.81 11.86 8.00
C PHE A 123 1.01 13.26 7.42
N ASP A 124 1.77 14.12 8.11
CA ASP A 124 2.04 15.49 7.65
C ASP A 124 3.13 15.58 6.56
N GLN A 125 3.79 14.46 6.26
CA GLN A 125 4.85 14.41 5.27
C GLN A 125 4.31 14.11 3.86
N SER A 126 5.19 14.24 2.85
CA SER A 126 4.89 13.75 1.50
C SER A 126 4.78 12.22 1.47
N TYR A 127 4.07 11.67 0.50
CA TYR A 127 3.94 10.22 0.34
C TYR A 127 5.30 9.52 0.25
N ASN A 128 6.25 10.09 -0.49
CA ASN A 128 7.60 9.53 -0.61
C ASN A 128 8.32 9.39 0.75
N ILE A 129 8.17 10.39 1.63
CA ILE A 129 8.76 10.34 2.97
C ILE A 129 8.00 9.36 3.85
N ALA A 130 6.69 9.45 3.90
CA ALA A 130 5.86 8.61 4.75
C ALA A 130 5.97 7.12 4.38
N TYR A 131 6.03 6.79 3.09
CA TYR A 131 6.11 5.43 2.58
C TYR A 131 7.48 4.77 2.82
N ASP A 132 8.57 5.48 2.53
CA ASP A 132 9.93 4.91 2.46
C ASP A 132 10.85 5.35 3.61
N LYS A 133 10.75 6.60 4.03
CA LYS A 133 11.73 7.26 4.92
C LYS A 133 11.18 7.64 6.28
N CYS A 134 9.94 7.28 6.60
CA CYS A 134 9.34 7.56 7.89
C CYS A 134 10.08 6.79 8.99
N THR A 135 11.11 7.42 9.57
CA THR A 135 11.77 6.92 10.76
C THR A 135 10.98 7.37 11.98
N VAL A 136 10.48 6.41 12.75
CA VAL A 136 9.93 6.71 14.08
C VAL A 136 11.09 7.10 14.97
N PRO A 137 11.01 8.19 15.71
CA PRO A 137 11.82 8.30 16.93
C PRO A 137 11.38 7.12 17.80
N THR A 138 12.26 6.18 18.06
CA THR A 138 12.04 5.19 19.11
C THR A 138 11.67 5.97 20.36
N ALA A 139 10.45 5.79 20.85
CA ALA A 139 10.05 6.34 22.13
C ALA A 139 11.16 5.94 23.11
N ASN A 140 11.84 6.92 23.71
CA ASN A 140 12.81 6.64 24.74
C ASN A 140 12.14 5.73 25.77
N PRO A 141 12.74 4.58 26.13
CA PRO A 141 12.21 3.80 27.22
C PRO A 141 12.10 4.72 28.44
N ILE A 142 10.89 4.87 28.95
CA ILE A 142 10.66 5.60 30.20
C ILE A 142 11.51 4.89 31.24
N ILE A 143 12.64 5.47 31.60
CA ILE A 143 13.41 5.02 32.74
C ILE A 143 12.56 5.40 33.96
N LEU A 144 11.76 4.44 34.42
CA LEU A 144 11.13 4.52 35.74
C LEU A 144 12.27 4.53 36.76
N LYS A 145 12.52 5.70 37.36
CA LYS A 145 13.32 5.82 38.57
C LYS A 145 12.50 5.43 39.77
#